data_5933c66a6d9ac13eb95de8722d41849d
#
_entry.id   5933c66a6d9ac13eb95de8722d41849d
#
_cell.length_a   1.000
_cell.length_b   1.000
_cell.length_c   1.000
_cell.angle_alpha   90.00
_cell.angle_beta   90.00
_cell.angle_gamma   90.00
#
_symmetry.space_group_name_H-M   'P 1'
#
loop_
_entity.id
_entity.type
_entity.pdbx_description
1 polymer ?
#
loop_
_entity_poly.entity_id
_entity_poly.type
_entity_poly.pdbx_seq_one_letter_code
_entity_poly.pdbx_strand_id
1 'polypeptide(L)'
;MYRTAKTTLIGEAIVRLSKSGDFELTVSKGPGITLLSLRQDVEFAEFNANFTGQRWSGPLTEAPPQLRGWLGLRDQFLRAPNRKTLRYVSGSEMFFFHF
;
A
#
# COMPACT_ATOMS: atom_id res chain seq x y z
N MET A 1 5.96 3.88 -7.18
CA MET A 1 7.25 3.21 -6.90
C MET A 1 7.41 2.95 -5.41
N TYR A 2 7.83 1.80 -5.07
CA TYR A 2 8.20 1.42 -3.71
C TYR A 2 9.67 1.04 -3.70
N ARG A 3 10.44 1.57 -2.77
CA ARG A 3 11.88 1.33 -2.68
C ARG A 3 12.33 1.08 -1.26
N THR A 4 13.18 0.06 -1.10
CA THR A 4 13.99 -0.16 0.10
C THR A 4 15.45 -0.22 -0.33
N ALA A 5 16.38 -0.43 0.62
CA ALA A 5 17.80 -0.62 0.29
C ALA A 5 18.06 -1.85 -0.60
N LYS A 6 17.16 -2.84 -0.59
CA LYS A 6 17.33 -4.11 -1.30
C LYS A 6 16.35 -4.34 -2.45
N THR A 7 15.26 -3.59 -2.50
CA THR A 7 14.15 -3.87 -3.41
C THR A 7 13.61 -2.58 -4.02
N THR A 8 13.30 -2.63 -5.30
CA THR A 8 12.55 -1.58 -5.99
C THR A 8 11.38 -2.22 -6.72
N LEU A 9 10.18 -1.72 -6.45
CA LEU A 9 8.95 -2.15 -7.11
C LEU A 9 8.40 -0.99 -7.92
N ILE A 10 8.24 -1.19 -9.23
CA ILE A 10 7.63 -0.23 -10.15
C ILE A 10 6.45 -0.91 -10.83
N GLY A 11 5.30 -0.25 -10.82
CA GLY A 11 4.10 -0.76 -11.44
C GLY A 11 3.01 0.28 -11.49
N GLU A 12 1.86 -0.11 -12.04
CA GLU A 12 0.67 0.72 -12.05
C GLU A 12 -0.09 0.52 -10.74
N ALA A 13 -0.44 1.62 -10.09
CA ALA A 13 -1.18 1.60 -8.84
C ALA A 13 -2.60 2.08 -9.06
N ILE A 14 -3.56 1.33 -8.55
CA ILE A 14 -4.94 1.72 -8.47
C ILE A 14 -5.29 1.87 -6.99
N VAL A 15 -5.74 3.06 -6.63
CA VAL A 15 -6.10 3.39 -5.24
C VAL A 15 -7.58 3.71 -5.19
N ARG A 16 -8.29 3.08 -4.26
CA ARG A 16 -9.70 3.35 -3.98
C ARG A 16 -9.86 3.71 -2.52
N LEU A 17 -10.57 4.79 -2.27
CA LEU A 17 -10.85 5.24 -0.91
C LEU A 17 -12.35 5.56 -0.84
N SER A 18 -13.07 4.80 -0.03
CA SER A 18 -14.50 4.99 0.14
C SER A 18 -14.79 6.05 1.20
N LYS A 19 -16.03 6.56 1.21
CA LYS A 19 -16.49 7.51 2.23
C LYS A 19 -16.50 6.90 3.63
N SER A 20 -16.67 5.58 3.72
CA SER A 20 -16.64 4.85 5.00
C SER A 20 -15.23 4.64 5.53
N GLY A 21 -14.19 5.01 4.77
CA GLY A 21 -12.81 4.89 5.19
C GLY A 21 -12.13 3.60 4.75
N ASP A 22 -12.76 2.82 3.89
CA ASP A 22 -12.15 1.63 3.31
C ASP A 22 -11.10 2.06 2.29
N PHE A 23 -9.91 1.48 2.40
CA PHE A 23 -8.79 1.77 1.53
C PHE A 23 -8.39 0.51 0.77
N GLU A 24 -8.17 0.66 -0.53
CA GLU A 24 -7.76 -0.44 -1.38
C GLU A 24 -6.66 0.02 -2.32
N LEU A 25 -5.54 -0.70 -2.31
CA LEU A 25 -4.40 -0.44 -3.19
C LEU A 25 -4.11 -1.71 -3.96
N THR A 26 -4.03 -1.60 -5.29
CA THR A 26 -3.58 -2.68 -6.15
C THR A 26 -2.42 -2.17 -7.01
N VAL A 27 -1.32 -2.90 -7.01
CA VAL A 27 -0.16 -2.61 -7.86
C VAL A 27 -0.01 -3.75 -8.86
N SER A 28 0.03 -3.41 -10.15
CA SER A 28 0.14 -4.39 -11.21
C SER A 28 1.24 -4.04 -12.21
N LYS A 29 1.73 -5.07 -12.90
CA LYS A 29 2.70 -4.95 -13.98
C LYS A 29 2.04 -5.47 -15.25
N GLY A 30 1.39 -4.56 -15.96
CA GLY A 30 0.64 -4.91 -17.16
C GLY A 30 -0.66 -5.68 -16.88
N PRO A 31 -1.44 -6.00 -17.92
CA PRO A 31 -2.72 -6.68 -17.76
C PRO A 31 -2.58 -8.07 -17.14
N GLY A 32 -3.38 -8.37 -16.14
CA GLY A 32 -3.46 -9.70 -15.57
C GLY A 32 -2.35 -10.07 -14.58
N ILE A 33 -1.38 -9.18 -14.33
CA ILE A 33 -0.28 -9.45 -13.39
C ILE A 33 -0.38 -8.52 -12.20
N THR A 34 -0.90 -9.03 -11.08
CA THR A 34 -0.97 -8.29 -9.82
C THR A 34 0.28 -8.58 -9.01
N LEU A 35 1.03 -7.53 -8.67
CA LEU A 35 2.24 -7.62 -7.85
C LEU A 35 1.92 -7.55 -6.36
N LEU A 36 0.91 -6.74 -6.00
CA LEU A 36 0.56 -6.49 -4.62
C LEU A 36 -0.89 -6.05 -4.52
N SER A 37 -1.58 -6.48 -3.47
CA SER A 37 -2.88 -5.93 -3.11
C SER A 37 -2.95 -5.69 -1.61
N LEU A 38 -3.56 -4.56 -1.23
CA LEU A 38 -3.77 -4.16 0.14
C LEU A 38 -5.20 -3.68 0.28
N ARG A 39 -5.93 -4.24 1.24
CA ARG A 39 -7.26 -3.80 1.62
C ARG A 39 -7.25 -3.50 3.11
N GLN A 40 -7.80 -2.36 3.49
CA GLN A 40 -7.69 -1.89 4.87
C GLN A 40 -8.90 -1.03 5.22
N ASP A 41 -9.45 -1.26 6.41
CA ASP A 41 -10.40 -0.35 7.05
C ASP A 41 -9.80 0.19 8.35
N VAL A 42 -10.63 0.70 9.26
CA VAL A 42 -10.16 1.28 10.52
C VAL A 42 -9.65 0.23 11.52
N GLU A 43 -10.03 -1.05 11.33
CA GLU A 43 -9.76 -2.12 12.29
C GLU A 43 -8.93 -3.27 11.73
N PHE A 44 -9.13 -3.61 10.45
CA PHE A 44 -8.55 -4.79 9.84
C PHE A 44 -7.82 -4.44 8.55
N ALA A 45 -6.85 -5.29 8.19
CA ALA A 45 -6.15 -5.20 6.92
C ALA A 45 -5.88 -6.58 6.34
N GLU A 46 -5.80 -6.63 5.00
CA GLU A 46 -5.39 -7.80 4.25
C GLU A 46 -4.31 -7.38 3.27
N PHE A 47 -3.15 -8.02 3.35
CA PHE A 47 -1.98 -7.71 2.54
C PHE A 47 -1.51 -8.93 1.81
N ASN A 48 -1.37 -8.83 0.48
CA ASN A 48 -0.84 -9.89 -0.37
C ASN A 48 0.20 -9.30 -1.31
N ALA A 49 1.45 -9.73 -1.18
CA ALA A 49 2.53 -9.30 -2.04
C ALA A 49 3.04 -10.49 -2.85
N ASN A 50 2.55 -10.65 -4.08
CA ASN A 50 2.92 -11.77 -4.94
C ASN A 50 4.40 -11.75 -5.31
N PHE A 51 5.01 -10.57 -5.38
CA PHE A 51 6.42 -10.43 -5.76
C PHE A 51 7.39 -10.92 -4.68
N THR A 52 6.95 -11.04 -3.43
CA THR A 52 7.75 -11.58 -2.31
C THR A 52 7.17 -12.84 -1.71
N GLY A 53 5.93 -13.19 -2.06
CA GLY A 53 5.20 -14.28 -1.44
C GLY A 53 4.65 -13.96 -0.06
N GLN A 54 4.76 -12.73 0.41
CA GLN A 54 4.30 -12.33 1.73
C GLN A 54 2.78 -12.15 1.75
N ARG A 55 2.14 -12.73 2.77
CA ARG A 55 0.70 -12.60 3.00
C ARG A 55 0.44 -12.38 4.47
N TRP A 56 -0.53 -11.49 4.75
CA TRP A 56 -0.98 -11.27 6.11
C TRP A 56 -2.40 -10.74 6.10
N SER A 57 -3.20 -11.14 7.07
CA SER A 57 -4.51 -10.55 7.33
C SER A 57 -4.82 -10.61 8.80
N GLY A 58 -5.52 -9.60 9.31
CA GLY A 58 -5.91 -9.55 10.70
C GLY A 58 -6.17 -8.13 11.21
N PRO A 59 -6.36 -7.99 12.53
CA PRO A 59 -6.53 -6.69 13.15
C PRO A 59 -5.28 -5.83 13.02
N LEU A 60 -5.45 -4.52 12.80
CA LEU A 60 -4.33 -3.59 12.68
C LEU A 60 -3.42 -3.57 13.89
N THR A 61 -3.97 -3.82 15.09
CA THR A 61 -3.21 -3.90 16.34
C THR A 61 -2.22 -5.05 16.38
N GLU A 62 -2.42 -6.06 15.53
CA GLU A 62 -1.57 -7.25 15.46
C GLU A 62 -0.67 -7.27 14.22
N ALA A 63 -0.65 -6.18 13.45
CA ALA A 63 0.12 -6.11 12.22
C ALA A 63 1.63 -6.26 12.46
N PRO A 64 2.34 -7.05 11.64
CA PRO A 64 3.78 -7.16 11.74
C PRO A 64 4.46 -5.81 11.51
N PRO A 65 5.59 -5.53 12.19
CA PRO A 65 6.30 -4.26 12.02
C PRO A 65 6.74 -3.98 10.58
N GLN A 66 7.04 -5.02 9.80
CA GLN A 66 7.45 -4.85 8.41
C GLN A 66 6.34 -4.35 7.49
N LEU A 67 5.08 -4.41 7.90
CA LEU A 67 3.95 -3.87 7.14
C LEU A 67 3.57 -2.44 7.54
N ARG A 68 4.26 -1.87 8.53
CA ARG A 68 3.90 -0.54 9.06
C ARG A 68 3.88 0.54 7.97
N GLY A 69 4.84 0.53 7.05
CA GLY A 69 4.88 1.47 5.95
C GLY A 69 3.66 1.34 5.03
N TRP A 70 3.35 0.12 4.59
CA TRP A 70 2.20 -0.14 3.75
C TRP A 70 0.89 0.26 4.42
N LEU A 71 0.72 -0.06 5.69
CA LEU A 71 -0.51 0.23 6.44
C LEU A 71 -0.66 1.71 6.77
N GLY A 72 0.42 2.48 6.72
CA GLY A 72 0.37 3.93 6.90
C GLY A 72 -0.10 4.70 5.67
N LEU A 73 -0.16 4.07 4.50
CA LEU A 73 -0.57 4.73 3.26
C LEU A 73 -2.02 5.23 3.30
N ARG A 74 -2.91 4.50 3.94
CA ARG A 74 -4.32 4.92 4.09
C ARG A 74 -4.41 6.33 4.67
N ASP A 75 -3.69 6.59 5.77
CA ASP A 75 -3.70 7.90 6.41
C ASP A 75 -3.11 8.98 5.52
N GLN A 76 -2.08 8.65 4.74
CA GLN A 76 -1.46 9.59 3.81
C GLN A 76 -2.45 9.99 2.71
N PHE A 77 -3.18 9.04 2.14
CA PHE A 77 -4.18 9.34 1.13
C PHE A 77 -5.39 10.09 1.70
N LEU A 78 -5.79 9.79 2.94
CA LEU A 78 -6.87 10.52 3.61
C LEU A 78 -6.52 11.99 3.84
N ARG A 79 -5.25 12.30 4.13
CA ARG A 79 -4.79 13.66 4.37
C ARG A 79 -4.69 14.50 3.09
N ALA A 80 -4.52 13.85 1.94
CA ALA A 80 -4.27 14.56 0.69
C ALA A 80 -5.00 13.89 -0.47
N PRO A 81 -6.35 13.88 -0.47
CA PRO A 81 -7.13 13.09 -1.43
C PRO A 81 -7.06 13.61 -2.86
N ASN A 82 -6.71 14.89 -3.07
CA ASN A 82 -6.69 15.52 -4.38
C ASN A 82 -5.28 15.76 -4.94
N ARG A 83 -4.26 15.17 -4.34
CA ARG A 83 -2.89 15.32 -4.86
C ARG A 83 -2.66 14.45 -6.09
N LYS A 84 -1.90 15.01 -7.05
CA LYS A 84 -1.45 14.26 -8.24
C LYS A 84 -0.27 13.36 -7.93
N THR A 85 0.50 13.69 -6.90
CA THR A 85 1.63 12.88 -6.44
C THR A 85 1.56 12.74 -4.94
N LEU A 86 2.03 11.59 -4.45
CA LEU A 86 2.17 11.33 -3.02
C LEU A 86 3.52 10.67 -2.77
N ARG A 87 4.28 11.28 -1.87
CA ARG A 87 5.56 10.72 -1.43
C ARG A 87 5.48 10.46 0.07
N TYR A 88 5.80 9.25 0.48
CA TYR A 88 5.75 8.85 1.87
C TYR A 88 6.97 8.02 2.22
N VAL A 89 7.59 8.33 3.34
CA VAL A 89 8.77 7.62 3.84
C VAL A 89 8.43 7.05 5.22
N SER A 90 8.68 5.76 5.40
CA SER A 90 8.50 5.06 6.66
C SER A 90 9.74 4.21 6.93
N GLY A 91 10.56 4.63 7.90
CA GLY A 91 11.83 3.95 8.16
C GLY A 91 12.73 3.96 6.93
N SER A 92 13.13 2.78 6.47
CA SER A 92 13.96 2.61 5.27
C SER A 92 13.15 2.43 3.99
N GLU A 93 11.82 2.52 4.06
CA GLU A 93 10.93 2.34 2.93
C GLU A 93 10.51 3.69 2.36
N MET A 94 10.48 3.79 1.03
CA MET A 94 9.99 4.96 0.33
C MET A 94 8.88 4.56 -0.63
N PHE A 95 7.77 5.30 -0.57
CA PHE A 95 6.61 5.12 -1.43
C PHE A 95 6.42 6.37 -2.28
N PHE A 96 6.22 6.20 -3.56
CA PHE A 96 5.96 7.31 -4.46
C PHE A 96 4.84 6.92 -5.42
N PHE A 97 3.80 7.75 -5.49
CA PHE A 97 2.67 7.58 -6.39
C PHE A 97 2.51 8.82 -7.26
N HIS A 98 2.25 8.58 -8.52
CA HIS A 98 1.95 9.63 -9.50
C HIS A 98 0.65 9.25 -10.22
N PHE A 99 -0.33 10.13 -10.12
CA PHE A 99 -1.65 9.91 -10.70
C PHE A 99 -1.94 10.80 -11.88
#